data_8174c3bd79b5f06ddc534db44cf4fbf6
#
_entry.id   8174c3bd79b5f06ddc534db44cf4fbf6
#
_cell.length_a   1.000
_cell.length_b   1.000
_cell.length_c   1.000
_cell.angle_alpha   90.00
_cell.angle_beta   90.00
_cell.angle_gamma   90.00
#
_symmetry.space_group_name_H-M   'P 1'
#
loop_
_entity.id
_entity.type
_entity.pdbx_description
1 polymer ?
#
loop_
_entity_poly.entity_id
_entity_poly.type
_entity_poly.pdbx_seq_one_letter_code
_entity_poly.pdbx_strand_id
1 'polypeptide(L)'
;MPVVAVLGRSDASSTRAAAELEPYGIKAEAHTSFAEMINEARPGAVAIAAPTATHAAYVENCLMAGVHIFCEKPFAAPETPDLTAWLVSVLRRAHTKGLTVAMNSQWPFVLPWYTELCGKVAPDKTRTFTMRLSPAVSGPAMIPDSVPHALSLLYDALGNGEIKALSFKREGDAHLVGFTYSTDRTRCAVTITLVRELYQPRTLSFGFDGRIATRLIDPATYAMSLTCQGKTLAIPDPLELSVKDFIASLAGKHSPRIAAEHIARTTMLLQQIHDAAIRLTGTLWKN
;
A
#
# COMPACT_ATOMS: atom_id res chain seq x y z
N MET A 1 -9.53 13.28 15.01
CA MET A 1 -10.49 12.15 15.12
C MET A 1 -9.86 11.14 16.07
N PRO A 2 -10.50 10.79 17.19
CA PRO A 2 -9.97 9.81 18.15
C PRO A 2 -10.15 8.39 17.62
N VAL A 3 -9.27 7.46 18.03
CA VAL A 3 -9.49 6.03 17.92
C VAL A 3 -10.40 5.64 19.09
N VAL A 4 -11.58 5.11 18.81
CA VAL A 4 -12.60 4.80 19.82
C VAL A 4 -12.68 3.31 20.15
N ALA A 5 -12.26 2.45 19.22
CA ALA A 5 -12.29 1.00 19.42
C ALA A 5 -11.18 0.31 18.63
N VAL A 6 -10.82 -0.89 19.07
CA VAL A 6 -9.95 -1.84 18.35
C VAL A 6 -10.63 -3.19 18.27
N LEU A 7 -10.50 -3.83 17.10
CA LEU A 7 -11.00 -5.18 16.84
C LEU A 7 -9.84 -6.16 16.76
N GLY A 8 -9.82 -7.15 17.61
CA GLY A 8 -8.83 -8.23 17.60
C GLY A 8 -9.48 -9.59 17.30
N ARG A 9 -8.65 -10.57 16.94
CA ARG A 9 -9.11 -11.95 16.71
C ARG A 9 -9.55 -12.66 17.99
N SER A 10 -9.06 -12.23 19.14
CA SER A 10 -9.35 -12.75 20.46
C SER A 10 -9.31 -11.63 21.49
N ASP A 11 -9.93 -11.85 22.65
CA ASP A 11 -9.92 -10.90 23.78
C ASP A 11 -8.50 -10.49 24.16
N ALA A 12 -7.58 -11.45 24.23
CA ALA A 12 -6.17 -11.17 24.53
C ALA A 12 -5.51 -10.25 23.48
N SER A 13 -5.85 -10.40 22.20
CA SER A 13 -5.28 -9.55 21.13
C SER A 13 -5.89 -8.16 21.10
N SER A 14 -7.19 -8.05 21.29
CA SER A 14 -7.88 -6.75 21.29
C SER A 14 -7.54 -5.93 22.55
N THR A 15 -7.52 -6.57 23.73
CA THR A 15 -7.11 -5.92 24.99
C THR A 15 -5.66 -5.42 24.90
N ARG A 16 -4.74 -6.24 24.37
CA ARG A 16 -3.35 -5.79 24.18
C ARG A 16 -3.26 -4.60 23.23
N ALA A 17 -3.98 -4.64 22.10
CA ALA A 17 -3.97 -3.53 21.15
C ALA A 17 -4.56 -2.25 21.73
N ALA A 18 -5.61 -2.34 22.56
CA ALA A 18 -6.15 -1.19 23.28
C ALA A 18 -5.13 -0.62 24.27
N ALA A 19 -4.46 -1.48 25.06
CA ALA A 19 -3.43 -1.08 26.01
C ALA A 19 -2.21 -0.40 25.34
N GLU A 20 -1.83 -0.82 24.13
CA GLU A 20 -0.75 -0.19 23.35
C GLU A 20 -1.06 1.25 22.95
N LEU A 21 -2.33 1.67 22.96
CA LEU A 21 -2.76 3.04 22.65
C LEU A 21 -2.80 3.95 23.88
N GLU A 22 -2.89 3.41 25.10
CA GLU A 22 -2.98 4.18 26.34
C GLU A 22 -1.80 5.15 26.56
N PRO A 23 -0.53 4.79 26.28
CA PRO A 23 0.60 5.71 26.41
C PRO A 23 0.49 6.98 25.56
N TYR A 24 -0.34 6.93 24.50
CA TYR A 24 -0.64 8.07 23.63
C TYR A 24 -1.90 8.84 24.06
N GLY A 25 -2.46 8.54 25.24
CA GLY A 25 -3.68 9.16 25.74
C GLY A 25 -4.97 8.70 25.05
N ILE A 26 -4.91 7.59 24.31
CA ILE A 26 -6.05 7.03 23.57
C ILE A 26 -6.66 5.90 24.41
N LYS A 27 -7.94 6.04 24.73
CA LYS A 27 -8.75 5.01 25.42
C LYS A 27 -9.68 4.38 24.37
N ALA A 28 -9.31 3.22 23.84
CA ALA A 28 -10.08 2.49 22.86
C ALA A 28 -10.77 1.26 23.50
N GLU A 29 -12.01 1.01 23.14
CA GLU A 29 -12.74 -0.19 23.55
C GLU A 29 -12.22 -1.42 22.79
N ALA A 30 -12.06 -2.54 23.50
CA ALA A 30 -11.54 -3.78 22.92
C ALA A 30 -12.70 -4.69 22.50
N HIS A 31 -12.75 -5.09 21.23
CA HIS A 31 -13.80 -5.96 20.66
C HIS A 31 -13.21 -7.16 19.94
N THR A 32 -13.98 -8.25 19.88
CA THR A 32 -13.67 -9.44 19.06
C THR A 32 -14.74 -9.68 17.98
N SER A 33 -15.85 -8.97 18.07
CA SER A 33 -16.95 -8.97 17.09
C SER A 33 -17.02 -7.64 16.37
N PHE A 34 -16.97 -7.66 15.02
CA PHE A 34 -17.14 -6.45 14.21
C PHE A 34 -18.51 -5.81 14.43
N ALA A 35 -19.57 -6.62 14.53
CA ALA A 35 -20.93 -6.12 14.73
C ALA A 35 -21.10 -5.42 16.08
N GLU A 36 -20.54 -5.97 17.15
CA GLU A 36 -20.52 -5.36 18.48
C GLU A 36 -19.76 -4.02 18.46
N MET A 37 -18.55 -4.01 17.90
CA MET A 37 -17.76 -2.79 17.76
C MET A 37 -18.54 -1.67 17.03
N ILE A 38 -19.22 -1.99 15.93
CA ILE A 38 -20.02 -1.00 15.19
C ILE A 38 -21.19 -0.50 16.03
N ASN A 39 -21.90 -1.39 16.72
CA ASN A 39 -23.12 -1.04 17.49
C ASN A 39 -22.79 -0.23 18.77
N GLU A 40 -21.68 -0.56 19.43
CA GLU A 40 -21.31 0.03 20.72
C GLU A 40 -20.46 1.29 20.55
N ALA A 41 -19.32 1.19 19.85
CA ALA A 41 -18.41 2.31 19.67
C ALA A 41 -18.83 3.28 18.55
N ARG A 42 -19.71 2.89 17.63
CA ARG A 42 -20.27 3.71 16.54
C ARG A 42 -19.19 4.52 15.78
N PRO A 43 -18.13 3.87 15.28
CA PRO A 43 -17.07 4.58 14.59
C PRO A 43 -17.58 5.16 13.27
N GLY A 44 -17.17 6.39 12.91
CA GLY A 44 -17.47 6.98 11.61
C GLY A 44 -16.61 6.41 10.48
N ALA A 45 -15.45 5.82 10.81
CA ALA A 45 -14.52 5.20 9.87
C ALA A 45 -13.82 3.99 10.51
N VAL A 46 -13.41 3.04 9.68
CA VAL A 46 -12.63 1.87 10.11
C VAL A 46 -11.32 1.82 9.34
N ALA A 47 -10.20 1.67 10.08
CA ALA A 47 -8.90 1.34 9.53
C ALA A 47 -8.71 -0.18 9.56
N ILE A 48 -8.58 -0.79 8.39
CA ILE A 48 -8.36 -2.23 8.21
C ILE A 48 -6.87 -2.48 8.12
N ALA A 49 -6.26 -2.93 9.22
CA ALA A 49 -4.85 -3.31 9.34
C ALA A 49 -4.73 -4.81 9.70
N ALA A 50 -5.64 -5.61 9.17
CA ALA A 50 -5.75 -7.04 9.38
C ALA A 50 -4.88 -7.83 8.37
N PRO A 51 -4.75 -9.16 8.49
CA PRO A 51 -4.12 -9.97 7.44
C PRO A 51 -4.82 -9.82 6.08
N THR A 52 -4.05 -9.70 5.01
CA THR A 52 -4.53 -9.41 3.64
C THR A 52 -5.71 -10.29 3.19
N ALA A 53 -5.69 -11.57 3.54
CA ALA A 53 -6.77 -12.52 3.20
C ALA A 53 -8.14 -12.12 3.77
N THR A 54 -8.19 -11.25 4.78
CA THR A 54 -9.43 -10.80 5.43
C THR A 54 -9.90 -9.43 4.98
N HIS A 55 -9.10 -8.70 4.19
CA HIS A 55 -9.41 -7.32 3.79
C HIS A 55 -10.75 -7.23 3.06
N ALA A 56 -10.99 -8.09 2.06
CA ALA A 56 -12.24 -8.07 1.29
C ALA A 56 -13.49 -8.25 2.18
N ALA A 57 -13.43 -9.15 3.16
CA ALA A 57 -14.53 -9.38 4.09
C ALA A 57 -14.77 -8.15 5.00
N TYR A 58 -13.71 -7.55 5.53
CA TYR A 58 -13.86 -6.33 6.35
C TYR A 58 -14.34 -5.13 5.54
N VAL A 59 -13.89 -4.98 4.29
CA VAL A 59 -14.39 -3.94 3.38
C VAL A 59 -15.90 -4.10 3.17
N GLU A 60 -16.39 -5.33 2.92
CA GLU A 60 -17.83 -5.60 2.81
C GLU A 60 -18.59 -5.28 4.10
N ASN A 61 -18.06 -5.67 5.25
CA ASN A 61 -18.66 -5.36 6.55
C ASN A 61 -18.74 -3.84 6.79
N CYS A 62 -17.71 -3.08 6.45
CA CYS A 62 -17.72 -1.62 6.55
C CYS A 62 -18.78 -0.99 5.63
N LEU A 63 -18.90 -1.49 4.38
CA LEU A 63 -19.93 -1.04 3.45
C LEU A 63 -21.35 -1.32 3.95
N MET A 64 -21.58 -2.49 4.56
CA MET A 64 -22.87 -2.82 5.16
C MET A 64 -23.17 -1.89 6.34
N ALA A 65 -22.19 -1.64 7.18
CA ALA A 65 -22.33 -0.74 8.34
C ALA A 65 -22.41 0.75 7.95
N GLY A 66 -22.11 1.13 6.72
CA GLY A 66 -22.16 2.52 6.27
C GLY A 66 -21.05 3.39 6.85
N VAL A 67 -19.87 2.84 7.10
CA VAL A 67 -18.69 3.54 7.65
C VAL A 67 -17.62 3.75 6.59
N HIS A 68 -16.86 4.84 6.68
CA HIS A 68 -15.73 5.14 5.81
C HIS A 68 -14.61 4.12 5.98
N ILE A 69 -13.81 3.89 4.94
CA ILE A 69 -12.84 2.79 4.88
C ILE A 69 -11.43 3.31 4.60
N PHE A 70 -10.50 2.97 5.47
CA PHE A 70 -9.05 3.10 5.24
C PHE A 70 -8.43 1.70 5.33
N CYS A 71 -7.98 1.15 4.22
CA CYS A 71 -7.51 -0.23 4.17
C CYS A 71 -6.00 -0.31 3.88
N GLU A 72 -5.28 -1.16 4.63
CA GLU A 72 -3.89 -1.50 4.28
C GLU A 72 -3.79 -2.10 2.87
N LYS A 73 -2.60 -1.92 2.28
CA LYS A 73 -2.23 -2.58 1.02
C LYS A 73 -1.93 -4.08 1.23
N PRO A 74 -2.21 -4.90 0.22
CA PRO A 74 -3.08 -4.65 -0.92
C PRO A 74 -4.53 -4.50 -0.47
N PHE A 75 -5.33 -3.73 -1.21
CA PHE A 75 -6.73 -3.48 -0.86
C PHE A 75 -7.56 -4.77 -0.72
N ALA A 76 -7.23 -5.77 -1.53
CA ALA A 76 -7.72 -7.14 -1.41
C ALA A 76 -6.61 -8.12 -1.82
N ALA A 77 -6.70 -9.35 -1.34
CA ALA A 77 -5.80 -10.42 -1.75
C ALA A 77 -5.95 -10.70 -3.26
N PRO A 78 -4.85 -10.93 -4.00
CA PRO A 78 -4.93 -11.26 -5.42
C PRO A 78 -5.79 -12.51 -5.72
N GLU A 79 -5.87 -13.43 -4.76
CA GLU A 79 -6.65 -14.68 -4.83
C GLU A 79 -8.14 -14.49 -4.51
N THR A 80 -8.59 -13.26 -4.23
CA THR A 80 -10.03 -12.98 -3.97
C THR A 80 -10.84 -13.44 -5.18
N PRO A 81 -11.88 -14.29 -4.99
CA PRO A 81 -12.72 -14.75 -6.09
C PRO A 81 -13.34 -13.57 -6.84
N ASP A 82 -13.35 -13.66 -8.17
CA ASP A 82 -13.92 -12.62 -9.05
C ASP A 82 -13.47 -11.19 -8.69
N LEU A 83 -12.17 -11.04 -8.31
CA LEU A 83 -11.62 -9.81 -7.75
C LEU A 83 -12.02 -8.55 -8.53
N THR A 84 -11.95 -8.59 -9.85
CA THR A 84 -12.31 -7.43 -10.69
C THR A 84 -13.78 -7.05 -10.53
N ALA A 85 -14.70 -8.02 -10.59
CA ALA A 85 -16.13 -7.77 -10.44
C ALA A 85 -16.47 -7.31 -9.02
N TRP A 86 -15.88 -7.94 -8.02
CA TRP A 86 -16.00 -7.56 -6.62
C TRP A 86 -15.55 -6.11 -6.41
N LEU A 87 -14.36 -5.76 -6.89
CA LEU A 87 -13.76 -4.43 -6.71
C LEU A 87 -14.63 -3.32 -7.34
N VAL A 88 -15.10 -3.53 -8.58
CA VAL A 88 -16.02 -2.59 -9.24
C VAL A 88 -17.32 -2.43 -8.44
N SER A 89 -17.90 -3.54 -7.94
CA SER A 89 -19.12 -3.51 -7.14
C SER A 89 -18.92 -2.75 -5.83
N VAL A 90 -17.83 -3.05 -5.09
CA VAL A 90 -17.50 -2.43 -3.80
C VAL A 90 -17.32 -0.92 -3.95
N LEU A 91 -16.48 -0.47 -4.89
CA LEU A 91 -16.19 0.94 -5.07
C LEU A 91 -17.41 1.74 -5.54
N ARG A 92 -18.24 1.14 -6.43
CA ARG A 92 -19.52 1.75 -6.83
C ARG A 92 -20.49 1.88 -5.66
N ARG A 93 -20.65 0.83 -4.83
CA ARG A 93 -21.53 0.86 -3.64
C ARG A 93 -21.04 1.88 -2.62
N ALA A 94 -19.75 1.98 -2.40
CA ALA A 94 -19.15 3.02 -1.54
C ALA A 94 -19.51 4.43 -2.05
N HIS A 95 -19.31 4.68 -3.35
CA HIS A 95 -19.65 5.95 -3.98
C HIS A 95 -21.15 6.28 -3.82
N THR A 96 -22.04 5.33 -4.12
CA THR A 96 -23.50 5.52 -3.99
C THR A 96 -23.93 5.84 -2.56
N LYS A 97 -23.22 5.29 -1.57
CA LYS A 97 -23.47 5.55 -0.14
C LYS A 97 -22.76 6.82 0.37
N GLY A 98 -22.01 7.54 -0.45
CA GLY A 98 -21.22 8.70 -0.01
C GLY A 98 -20.07 8.33 0.92
N LEU A 99 -19.57 7.10 0.86
CA LEU A 99 -18.49 6.63 1.71
C LEU A 99 -17.13 6.92 1.07
N THR A 100 -16.24 7.47 1.86
CA THR A 100 -14.83 7.62 1.49
C THR A 100 -14.13 6.27 1.63
N VAL A 101 -13.43 5.86 0.57
CA VAL A 101 -12.57 4.68 0.56
C VAL A 101 -11.16 5.12 0.17
N ALA A 102 -10.19 4.74 1.00
CA ALA A 102 -8.78 4.98 0.72
C ALA A 102 -7.94 3.73 1.04
N MET A 103 -6.82 3.58 0.34
CA MET A 103 -5.85 2.52 0.61
C MET A 103 -4.56 3.12 1.17
N ASN A 104 -4.01 2.47 2.21
CA ASN A 104 -2.72 2.85 2.74
C ASN A 104 -1.58 2.33 1.86
N SER A 105 -1.21 3.11 0.87
CA SER A 105 0.00 2.90 0.08
C SER A 105 0.89 4.15 0.20
N GLN A 106 1.79 4.12 1.15
CA GLN A 106 2.48 5.30 1.69
C GLN A 106 3.45 6.00 0.71
N TRP A 107 4.05 5.29 -0.26
CA TRP A 107 5.16 5.84 -1.08
C TRP A 107 4.77 6.97 -2.05
N PRO A 108 3.58 7.05 -2.61
CA PRO A 108 3.12 8.23 -3.35
C PRO A 108 3.25 9.54 -2.57
N PHE A 109 3.06 9.48 -1.25
CA PHE A 109 3.16 10.66 -0.39
C PHE A 109 4.57 11.23 -0.28
N VAL A 110 5.61 10.47 -0.66
CA VAL A 110 7.03 10.92 -0.62
C VAL A 110 7.46 11.63 -1.91
N LEU A 111 6.65 11.59 -2.98
CA LEU A 111 7.01 12.19 -4.28
C LEU A 111 7.40 13.68 -4.23
N PRO A 112 6.82 14.54 -3.39
CA PRO A 112 7.27 15.92 -3.26
C PRO A 112 8.74 16.02 -2.84
N TRP A 113 9.15 15.26 -1.82
CA TRP A 113 10.54 15.21 -1.34
C TRP A 113 11.49 14.51 -2.33
N TYR A 114 11.01 13.46 -3.01
CA TYR A 114 11.74 12.87 -4.12
C TYR A 114 12.01 13.91 -5.22
N THR A 115 11.01 14.71 -5.58
CA THR A 115 11.12 15.76 -6.59
C THR A 115 12.13 16.84 -6.19
N GLU A 116 12.11 17.25 -4.92
CA GLU A 116 13.07 18.22 -4.36
C GLU A 116 14.50 17.68 -4.41
N LEU A 117 14.71 16.42 -4.01
CA LEU A 117 16.01 15.79 -3.88
C LEU A 117 16.60 15.34 -5.22
N CYS A 118 15.79 14.68 -6.05
CA CYS A 118 16.20 13.99 -7.27
C CYS A 118 15.75 14.69 -8.57
N GLY A 119 14.91 15.73 -8.45
CA GLY A 119 14.32 16.43 -9.58
C GLY A 119 12.98 15.86 -10.04
N LYS A 120 12.24 16.66 -10.79
CA LYS A 120 10.85 16.41 -11.20
C LYS A 120 10.72 15.14 -12.05
N VAL A 121 9.71 14.32 -11.73
CA VAL A 121 9.24 13.25 -12.61
C VAL A 121 8.33 13.87 -13.67
N ALA A 122 8.68 13.67 -14.94
CA ALA A 122 7.90 14.16 -16.08
C ALA A 122 7.17 12.97 -16.73
N PRO A 123 5.84 12.86 -16.62
CA PRO A 123 5.09 11.68 -17.06
C PRO A 123 5.24 11.36 -18.56
N ASP A 124 5.49 12.36 -19.39
CA ASP A 124 5.70 12.23 -20.84
C ASP A 124 7.13 11.86 -21.24
N LYS A 125 8.09 12.05 -20.34
CA LYS A 125 9.53 11.86 -20.61
C LYS A 125 10.15 10.69 -19.87
N THR A 126 9.55 10.26 -18.75
CA THR A 126 10.07 9.18 -17.91
C THR A 126 10.06 7.85 -18.68
N ARG A 127 11.21 7.18 -18.74
CA ARG A 127 11.44 5.93 -19.50
C ARG A 127 11.76 4.74 -18.63
N THR A 128 12.30 4.94 -17.44
CA THR A 128 12.65 3.85 -16.53
C THR A 128 12.18 4.13 -15.10
N PHE A 129 11.78 3.08 -14.41
CA PHE A 129 11.52 3.09 -12.99
C PHE A 129 12.13 1.86 -12.35
N THR A 130 12.81 2.05 -11.24
CA THR A 130 13.32 0.96 -10.42
C THR A 130 12.86 1.11 -8.98
N MET A 131 12.57 -0.01 -8.31
CA MET A 131 12.28 -0.02 -6.88
C MET A 131 12.84 -1.29 -6.25
N ARG A 132 13.64 -1.13 -5.19
CA ARG A 132 14.07 -2.22 -4.32
C ARG A 132 13.25 -2.22 -3.04
N LEU A 133 12.73 -3.39 -2.70
CA LEU A 133 11.92 -3.63 -1.51
C LEU A 133 12.42 -4.88 -0.80
N SER A 134 12.33 -4.88 0.53
CA SER A 134 12.86 -5.97 1.34
C SER A 134 11.76 -6.56 2.24
N PRO A 135 10.88 -7.46 1.69
CA PRO A 135 9.87 -8.17 2.45
C PRO A 135 10.47 -9.13 3.49
N ALA A 136 9.74 -9.40 4.58
CA ALA A 136 10.09 -10.44 5.55
C ALA A 136 9.68 -11.84 5.06
N VAL A 137 8.66 -11.91 4.23
CA VAL A 137 8.15 -13.13 3.63
C VAL A 137 9.06 -13.60 2.49
N SER A 138 8.90 -14.83 2.05
CA SER A 138 9.66 -15.41 0.94
C SER A 138 8.72 -16.03 -0.10
N GLY A 139 9.27 -16.34 -1.28
CA GLY A 139 8.53 -16.95 -2.36
C GLY A 139 7.48 -16.03 -2.97
N PRO A 140 6.42 -16.61 -3.58
CA PRO A 140 5.36 -15.83 -4.24
C PRO A 140 4.67 -14.80 -3.34
N ALA A 141 4.64 -15.01 -2.03
CA ALA A 141 4.07 -14.08 -1.06
C ALA A 141 4.78 -12.70 -1.04
N MET A 142 6.02 -12.61 -1.55
CA MET A 142 6.71 -11.32 -1.72
C MET A 142 5.97 -10.39 -2.68
N ILE A 143 5.20 -10.92 -3.64
CA ILE A 143 4.46 -10.13 -4.63
C ILE A 143 3.36 -9.30 -3.96
N PRO A 144 2.35 -9.88 -3.29
CA PRO A 144 1.29 -9.09 -2.64
C PRO A 144 1.81 -8.26 -1.46
N ASP A 145 2.91 -8.67 -0.83
CA ASP A 145 3.52 -7.89 0.26
C ASP A 145 4.16 -6.58 -0.24
N SER A 146 4.86 -6.61 -1.36
CA SER A 146 5.77 -5.51 -1.75
C SER A 146 5.39 -4.79 -3.04
N VAL A 147 4.94 -5.51 -4.07
CA VAL A 147 4.65 -4.92 -5.39
C VAL A 147 3.58 -3.81 -5.36
N PRO A 148 2.55 -3.84 -4.48
CA PRO A 148 1.59 -2.74 -4.36
C PRO A 148 2.22 -1.37 -4.17
N HIS A 149 3.34 -1.27 -3.46
CA HIS A 149 4.07 -0.02 -3.26
C HIS A 149 4.60 0.57 -4.57
N ALA A 150 5.18 -0.26 -5.43
CA ALA A 150 5.69 0.16 -6.73
C ALA A 150 4.54 0.55 -7.69
N LEU A 151 3.47 -0.25 -7.73
CA LEU A 151 2.30 0.03 -8.57
C LEU A 151 1.62 1.34 -8.20
N SER A 152 1.47 1.58 -6.89
CA SER A 152 0.87 2.81 -6.39
C SER A 152 1.72 4.05 -6.72
N LEU A 153 3.04 3.94 -6.58
CA LEU A 153 3.97 5.00 -6.92
C LEU A 153 3.99 5.30 -8.43
N LEU A 154 3.96 4.25 -9.27
CA LEU A 154 3.86 4.40 -10.74
C LEU A 154 2.56 5.08 -11.15
N TYR A 155 1.42 4.65 -10.58
CA TYR A 155 0.13 5.27 -10.87
C TYR A 155 0.11 6.76 -10.52
N ASP A 156 0.60 7.11 -9.32
CA ASP A 156 0.60 8.48 -8.85
C ASP A 156 1.56 9.39 -9.68
N ALA A 157 2.72 8.85 -10.06
CA ALA A 157 3.75 9.60 -10.79
C ALA A 157 3.48 9.71 -12.31
N LEU A 158 2.93 8.66 -12.94
CA LEU A 158 2.80 8.56 -14.39
C LEU A 158 1.35 8.52 -14.88
N GLY A 159 0.40 8.29 -13.99
CA GLY A 159 -1.03 8.15 -14.32
C GLY A 159 -1.46 6.70 -14.53
N ASN A 160 -2.73 6.52 -14.93
CA ASN A 160 -3.32 5.22 -15.19
C ASN A 160 -2.60 4.50 -16.34
N GLY A 161 -2.09 3.30 -16.10
CA GLY A 161 -1.29 2.56 -17.08
C GLY A 161 -1.61 1.07 -17.10
N GLU A 162 -1.08 0.37 -18.10
CA GLU A 162 -1.17 -1.06 -18.32
C GLU A 162 0.19 -1.72 -18.21
N ILE A 163 0.20 -3.00 -17.81
CA ILE A 163 1.40 -3.83 -17.78
C ILE A 163 1.49 -4.64 -19.08
N LYS A 164 2.66 -4.55 -19.74
CA LYS A 164 3.05 -5.35 -20.91
C LYS A 164 4.43 -5.95 -20.68
N ALA A 165 4.75 -7.04 -21.43
CA ALA A 165 6.07 -7.69 -21.39
C ALA A 165 6.53 -8.06 -19.98
N LEU A 166 5.62 -8.66 -19.17
CA LEU A 166 5.89 -9.08 -17.81
C LEU A 166 6.93 -10.21 -17.81
N SER A 167 7.93 -10.09 -16.96
CA SER A 167 9.01 -11.05 -16.79
C SER A 167 9.40 -11.21 -15.33
N PHE A 168 9.92 -12.39 -15.00
CA PHE A 168 10.47 -12.69 -13.68
C PHE A 168 11.86 -13.29 -13.84
N LYS A 169 12.78 -12.89 -12.98
CA LYS A 169 14.14 -13.42 -12.92
C LYS A 169 14.56 -13.62 -11.47
N ARG A 170 15.49 -14.52 -11.24
CA ARG A 170 16.20 -14.65 -9.97
C ARG A 170 17.68 -14.36 -10.21
N GLU A 171 18.27 -13.51 -9.37
CA GLU A 171 19.69 -13.16 -9.38
C GLU A 171 20.22 -13.28 -7.94
N GLY A 172 20.87 -14.40 -7.63
CA GLY A 172 21.24 -14.74 -6.26
C GLY A 172 19.99 -14.82 -5.36
N ASP A 173 19.95 -14.00 -4.32
CA ASP A 173 18.82 -13.91 -3.37
C ASP A 173 17.74 -12.90 -3.82
N ALA A 174 17.98 -12.19 -4.89
CA ALA A 174 17.04 -11.20 -5.42
C ALA A 174 16.05 -11.84 -6.41
N HIS A 175 14.77 -11.49 -6.24
CA HIS A 175 13.73 -11.77 -7.21
C HIS A 175 13.37 -10.49 -7.95
N LEU A 176 13.49 -10.51 -9.27
CA LEU A 176 13.23 -9.36 -10.13
C LEU A 176 11.90 -9.54 -10.84
N VAL A 177 11.04 -8.54 -10.72
CA VAL A 177 9.79 -8.41 -11.49
C VAL A 177 9.98 -7.29 -12.50
N GLY A 178 10.04 -7.64 -13.78
CA GLY A 178 10.24 -6.69 -14.87
C GLY A 178 8.98 -6.57 -15.72
N PHE A 179 8.62 -5.34 -16.13
CA PHE A 179 7.52 -5.10 -17.07
C PHE A 179 7.62 -3.73 -17.72
N THR A 180 6.83 -3.50 -18.76
CA THR A 180 6.60 -2.16 -19.31
C THR A 180 5.30 -1.61 -18.75
N TYR A 181 5.36 -0.47 -18.05
CA TYR A 181 4.18 0.30 -17.64
C TYR A 181 3.86 1.32 -18.73
N SER A 182 2.71 1.14 -19.38
CA SER A 182 2.30 1.95 -20.53
C SER A 182 1.10 2.81 -20.18
N THR A 183 1.23 4.13 -20.30
CA THR A 183 0.14 5.10 -20.20
C THR A 183 -0.14 5.69 -21.60
N ASP A 184 -1.08 6.60 -21.70
CA ASP A 184 -1.31 7.44 -22.89
C ASP A 184 -0.11 8.33 -23.25
N ARG A 185 0.78 8.63 -22.27
CA ARG A 185 1.89 9.59 -22.39
C ARG A 185 3.26 8.92 -22.51
N THR A 186 3.43 7.75 -21.92
CA THR A 186 4.77 7.12 -21.87
C THR A 186 4.73 5.61 -21.84
N ARG A 187 5.89 5.03 -22.19
CA ARG A 187 6.24 3.63 -21.94
C ARG A 187 7.45 3.61 -21.02
N CYS A 188 7.23 3.18 -19.79
CA CYS A 188 8.25 3.14 -18.74
C CYS A 188 8.67 1.69 -18.50
N ALA A 189 9.94 1.36 -18.70
CA ALA A 189 10.50 0.07 -18.32
C ALA A 189 10.63 0.01 -16.79
N VAL A 190 10.01 -0.98 -16.16
CA VAL A 190 9.97 -1.13 -14.70
C VAL A 190 10.77 -2.34 -14.27
N THR A 191 11.57 -2.18 -13.22
CA THR A 191 12.25 -3.27 -12.52
C THR A 191 11.99 -3.15 -11.03
N ILE A 192 11.33 -4.16 -10.45
CA ILE A 192 11.15 -4.27 -9.00
C ILE A 192 12.07 -5.38 -8.51
N THR A 193 12.96 -5.04 -7.58
CA THR A 193 13.88 -5.99 -6.94
C THR A 193 13.39 -6.32 -5.54
N LEU A 194 13.10 -7.58 -5.28
CA LEU A 194 12.65 -8.10 -3.99
C LEU A 194 13.75 -8.94 -3.36
N VAL A 195 14.24 -8.51 -2.19
CA VAL A 195 15.27 -9.22 -1.42
C VAL A 195 14.76 -9.42 0.00
N ARG A 196 14.73 -10.65 0.46
CA ARG A 196 14.22 -10.94 1.80
C ARG A 196 15.13 -10.37 2.89
N GLU A 197 14.57 -9.56 3.78
CA GLU A 197 15.24 -9.05 4.99
C GLU A 197 14.32 -9.24 6.19
N LEU A 198 14.82 -9.90 7.24
CA LEU A 198 14.01 -10.25 8.43
C LEU A 198 13.94 -9.11 9.44
N TYR A 199 14.99 -8.29 9.52
CA TYR A 199 15.16 -7.30 10.56
C TYR A 199 14.94 -5.88 10.03
N GLN A 200 14.43 -5.01 10.89
CA GLN A 200 14.31 -3.58 10.63
C GLN A 200 15.61 -2.84 11.02
N PRO A 201 15.91 -1.72 10.36
CA PRO A 201 15.21 -1.12 9.23
C PRO A 201 15.53 -1.87 7.92
N ARG A 202 14.49 -2.26 7.17
CA ARG A 202 14.65 -2.96 5.90
C ARG A 202 15.03 -1.99 4.79
N THR A 203 15.85 -2.45 3.85
CA THR A 203 16.31 -1.67 2.72
C THR A 203 15.17 -1.29 1.79
N LEU A 204 15.10 -0.02 1.40
CA LEU A 204 14.19 0.48 0.39
C LEU A 204 14.86 1.58 -0.42
N SER A 205 14.76 1.47 -1.73
CA SER A 205 15.13 2.54 -2.66
C SER A 205 14.20 2.53 -3.87
N PHE A 206 14.00 3.68 -4.47
CA PHE A 206 13.25 3.80 -5.72
C PHE A 206 13.76 4.99 -6.53
N GLY A 207 13.46 4.97 -7.83
CA GLY A 207 13.83 6.10 -8.66
C GLY A 207 13.36 6.00 -10.10
N PHE A 208 13.35 7.17 -10.73
CA PHE A 208 12.97 7.37 -12.13
C PHE A 208 14.20 7.82 -12.92
N ASP A 209 14.41 7.22 -14.12
CA ASP A 209 15.48 7.55 -15.04
C ASP A 209 16.89 7.59 -14.39
N GLY A 210 17.16 6.56 -13.55
CA GLY A 210 18.44 6.39 -12.87
C GLY A 210 18.69 7.30 -11.67
N ARG A 211 17.77 8.20 -11.31
CA ARG A 211 17.87 9.04 -10.11
C ARG A 211 17.28 8.30 -8.92
N ILE A 212 18.12 7.56 -8.21
CA ILE A 212 17.68 6.64 -7.15
C ILE A 212 17.73 7.35 -5.80
N ALA A 213 16.56 7.41 -5.13
CA ALA A 213 16.45 7.79 -3.73
C ALA A 213 16.46 6.55 -2.85
N THR A 214 17.27 6.55 -1.80
CA THR A 214 17.32 5.49 -0.78
C THR A 214 16.74 6.03 0.53
N ARG A 215 15.86 5.26 1.14
CA ARG A 215 15.32 5.57 2.47
C ARG A 215 16.36 5.23 3.53
N LEU A 216 16.58 6.17 4.46
CA LEU A 216 17.29 5.97 5.69
C LEU A 216 16.32 6.10 6.86
N ILE A 217 16.47 5.27 7.88
CA ILE A 217 15.74 5.34 9.14
C ILE A 217 16.75 5.35 10.27
N ASP A 218 16.65 6.33 11.15
CA ASP A 218 17.39 6.35 12.40
C ASP A 218 16.77 5.30 13.35
N PRO A 219 17.51 4.28 13.78
CA PRO A 219 16.94 3.19 14.58
C PRO A 219 16.55 3.61 16.01
N ALA A 220 17.07 4.73 16.53
CA ALA A 220 16.78 5.21 17.88
C ALA A 220 15.54 6.10 17.91
N THR A 221 15.35 6.94 16.90
CA THR A 221 14.28 7.95 16.85
C THR A 221 13.20 7.64 15.83
N TYR A 222 13.42 6.65 14.97
CA TYR A 222 12.59 6.35 13.80
C TYR A 222 12.49 7.51 12.78
N ALA A 223 13.33 8.54 12.93
CA ALA A 223 13.37 9.64 11.97
C ALA A 223 13.75 9.14 10.58
N MET A 224 13.01 9.59 9.57
CA MET A 224 13.20 9.16 8.18
C MET A 224 13.86 10.24 7.34
N SER A 225 14.69 9.80 6.39
CA SER A 225 15.21 10.66 5.34
C SER A 225 15.35 9.91 4.02
N LEU A 226 15.42 10.66 2.92
CA LEU A 226 15.81 10.18 1.61
C LEU A 226 17.21 10.68 1.30
N THR A 227 18.04 9.82 0.70
CA THR A 227 19.35 10.21 0.15
C THR A 227 19.40 9.91 -1.34
N CYS A 228 19.98 10.84 -2.13
CA CYS A 228 20.15 10.72 -3.57
C CYS A 228 21.40 11.50 -3.98
N GLN A 229 22.32 10.86 -4.70
CA GLN A 229 23.55 11.52 -5.23
C GLN A 229 24.33 12.32 -4.16
N GLY A 230 24.47 11.77 -2.96
CA GLY A 230 25.20 12.39 -1.85
C GLY A 230 24.44 13.49 -1.09
N LYS A 231 23.22 13.84 -1.49
CA LYS A 231 22.36 14.77 -0.76
C LYS A 231 21.37 13.96 0.10
N THR A 232 21.04 14.48 1.28
CA THR A 232 20.07 13.88 2.19
C THR A 232 19.02 14.91 2.59
N LEU A 233 17.74 14.48 2.59
CA LEU A 233 16.60 15.31 2.94
C LEU A 233 15.75 14.56 3.96
N ALA A 234 15.49 15.16 5.11
CA ALA A 234 14.56 14.63 6.10
C ALA A 234 13.13 14.62 5.53
N ILE A 235 12.39 13.56 5.80
CA ILE A 235 11.00 13.41 5.35
C ILE A 235 10.09 13.07 6.53
N PRO A 236 8.84 13.53 6.54
CA PRO A 236 7.82 13.02 7.45
C PRO A 236 7.60 11.53 7.23
N ASP A 237 7.07 10.83 8.23
CA ASP A 237 6.64 9.45 8.07
C ASP A 237 5.53 9.37 6.99
N PRO A 238 5.75 8.65 5.89
CA PRO A 238 4.76 8.55 4.82
C PRO A 238 3.49 7.81 5.24
N LEU A 239 3.54 6.97 6.28
CA LEU A 239 2.36 6.36 6.87
C LEU A 239 1.49 7.42 7.57
N GLU A 240 2.12 8.29 8.35
CA GLU A 240 1.43 9.43 8.99
C GLU A 240 0.78 10.36 7.95
N LEU A 241 1.49 10.65 6.85
CA LEU A 241 0.94 11.44 5.75
C LEU A 241 -0.29 10.80 5.12
N SER A 242 -0.26 9.48 4.90
CA SER A 242 -1.39 8.72 4.36
C SER A 242 -2.62 8.77 5.28
N VAL A 243 -2.41 8.61 6.58
CA VAL A 243 -3.49 8.71 7.59
C VAL A 243 -4.05 10.14 7.66
N LYS A 244 -3.19 11.16 7.65
CA LYS A 244 -3.62 12.58 7.66
C LYS A 244 -4.43 12.93 6.42
N ASP A 245 -4.03 12.42 5.23
CA ASP A 245 -4.74 12.60 3.98
C ASP A 245 -6.16 12.02 4.05
N PHE A 246 -6.29 10.78 4.56
CA PHE A 246 -7.59 10.16 4.77
C PHE A 246 -8.47 10.96 5.73
N ILE A 247 -7.95 11.35 6.90
CA ILE A 247 -8.70 12.16 7.87
C ILE A 247 -9.14 13.49 7.27
N ALA A 248 -8.28 14.16 6.50
CA ALA A 248 -8.63 15.42 5.83
C ALA A 248 -9.73 15.22 4.78
N SER A 249 -9.73 14.07 4.08
CA SER A 249 -10.78 13.75 3.11
C SER A 249 -12.15 13.52 3.77
N LEU A 250 -12.18 12.93 4.97
CA LEU A 250 -13.42 12.78 5.75
C LEU A 250 -14.02 14.15 6.15
N ALA A 251 -13.18 15.15 6.33
CA ALA A 251 -13.62 16.52 6.59
C ALA A 251 -14.05 17.29 5.32
N GLY A 252 -14.13 16.61 4.18
CA GLY A 252 -14.57 17.19 2.90
C GLY A 252 -13.56 18.15 2.26
N LYS A 253 -12.28 18.16 2.70
CA LYS A 253 -11.27 19.09 2.15
C LYS A 253 -10.83 18.71 0.73
N HIS A 254 -10.77 17.43 0.42
CA HIS A 254 -10.40 16.87 -0.88
C HIS A 254 -10.75 15.37 -0.93
N SER A 255 -10.65 14.75 -2.10
CA SER A 255 -10.67 13.28 -2.22
C SER A 255 -9.34 12.68 -1.75
N PRO A 256 -9.32 11.47 -1.16
CA PRO A 256 -8.06 10.83 -0.80
C PRO A 256 -7.11 10.69 -1.99
N ARG A 257 -5.81 10.81 -1.75
CA ARG A 257 -4.80 10.63 -2.81
C ARG A 257 -4.85 9.23 -3.43
N ILE A 258 -5.04 8.21 -2.59
CA ILE A 258 -5.16 6.82 -3.02
C ILE A 258 -6.65 6.41 -2.96
N ALA A 259 -7.43 6.96 -3.88
CA ALA A 259 -8.88 6.78 -3.96
C ALA A 259 -9.29 5.65 -4.93
N ALA A 260 -10.58 5.54 -5.21
CA ALA A 260 -11.22 4.44 -5.92
C ALA A 260 -10.54 4.01 -7.24
N GLU A 261 -10.24 4.95 -8.15
CA GLU A 261 -9.58 4.62 -9.43
C GLU A 261 -8.17 4.07 -9.23
N HIS A 262 -7.40 4.70 -8.35
CA HIS A 262 -6.05 4.26 -7.99
C HIS A 262 -6.09 2.85 -7.39
N ILE A 263 -6.99 2.63 -6.42
CA ILE A 263 -7.21 1.32 -5.78
C ILE A 263 -7.57 0.28 -6.84
N ALA A 264 -8.57 0.55 -7.67
CA ALA A 264 -9.04 -0.37 -8.69
C ALA A 264 -7.90 -0.78 -9.62
N ARG A 265 -7.19 0.20 -10.17
CA ARG A 265 -6.15 -0.07 -11.15
C ARG A 265 -4.98 -0.85 -10.54
N THR A 266 -4.45 -0.40 -9.43
CA THR A 266 -3.27 -1.04 -8.81
C THR A 266 -3.59 -2.44 -8.28
N THR A 267 -4.80 -2.68 -7.78
CA THR A 267 -5.24 -4.01 -7.35
C THR A 267 -5.37 -4.98 -8.53
N MET A 268 -5.93 -4.55 -9.66
CA MET A 268 -6.02 -5.37 -10.88
C MET A 268 -4.65 -5.68 -11.47
N LEU A 269 -3.73 -4.70 -11.49
CA LEU A 269 -2.36 -4.92 -11.96
C LEU A 269 -1.59 -5.87 -11.03
N LEU A 270 -1.82 -5.78 -9.73
CA LEU A 270 -1.25 -6.72 -8.76
C LEU A 270 -1.72 -8.14 -9.03
N GLN A 271 -3.03 -8.35 -9.27
CA GLN A 271 -3.56 -9.67 -9.62
C GLN A 271 -2.89 -10.22 -10.88
N GLN A 272 -2.76 -9.40 -11.93
CA GLN A 272 -2.08 -9.81 -13.18
C GLN A 272 -0.65 -10.29 -12.93
N ILE A 273 0.12 -9.55 -12.11
CA ILE A 273 1.51 -9.93 -11.76
C ILE A 273 1.51 -11.20 -10.92
N HIS A 274 0.66 -11.29 -9.91
CA HIS A 274 0.57 -12.42 -9.00
C HIS A 274 0.21 -13.71 -9.75
N ASP A 275 -0.81 -13.69 -10.59
CA ASP A 275 -1.23 -14.85 -11.38
C ASP A 275 -0.14 -15.34 -12.32
N ALA A 276 0.62 -14.41 -12.91
CA ALA A 276 1.76 -14.77 -13.73
C ALA A 276 2.91 -15.38 -12.90
N ALA A 277 3.19 -14.84 -11.71
CA ALA A 277 4.21 -15.35 -10.79
C ALA A 277 3.87 -16.77 -10.31
N ILE A 278 2.60 -17.03 -9.97
CA ILE A 278 2.15 -18.36 -9.52
C ILE A 278 2.32 -19.40 -10.64
N ARG A 279 2.00 -19.05 -11.89
CA ARG A 279 2.22 -19.97 -13.03
C ARG A 279 3.68 -20.38 -13.23
N LEU A 280 4.61 -19.55 -12.77
CA LEU A 280 6.06 -19.77 -12.91
C LEU A 280 6.72 -20.36 -11.66
N THR A 281 5.94 -20.71 -10.62
CA THR A 281 6.45 -21.19 -9.31
C THR A 281 7.37 -22.40 -9.38
N GLY A 282 7.28 -23.23 -10.43
CA GLY A 282 8.13 -24.42 -10.58
C GLY A 282 9.62 -24.12 -10.79
N THR A 283 10.00 -22.92 -11.23
CA THR A 283 11.37 -22.57 -11.63
C THR A 283 11.96 -21.37 -10.87
N LEU A 284 11.15 -20.41 -10.47
CA LEU A 284 11.62 -19.12 -9.93
C LEU A 284 11.75 -19.06 -8.41
N TRP A 285 10.91 -19.82 -7.69
CA TRP A 285 10.77 -19.71 -6.24
C TRP A 285 11.36 -20.91 -5.47
N LYS A 286 11.98 -21.87 -6.15
CA LYS A 286 12.72 -22.95 -5.49
C LYS A 286 14.05 -22.40 -4.97
N ASN A 287 14.31 -22.65 -3.68
CA ASN A 287 15.61 -22.42 -3.04
C ASN A 287 16.69 -23.32 -3.63
#